data_0bda1e057d2769d878d0f49fe36f5059
#
_entry.id   0bda1e057d2769d878d0f49fe36f5059
#
_cell.length_a   1.000
_cell.length_b   1.000
_cell.length_c   1.000
_cell.angle_alpha   90.00
_cell.angle_beta   90.00
_cell.angle_gamma   90.00
#
_symmetry.space_group_name_H-M   'P 1'
#
loop_
_entity.id
_entity.type
_entity.pdbx_description
1 polymer ?
#
loop_
_entity_poly.entity_id
_entity_poly.type
_entity_poly.pdbx_seq_one_letter_code
_entity_poly.pdbx_strand_id
1 'polypeptide(L)'
;KKLIFIVALSLIVSFAIGERANFIRLFFALTFFLLITRILKPKILVSLIFIFVLFIYLAIKFDKSDNNALKYRYFDQVTNVLKMTSLHEMNNNNAYTPMYINAYDLFKKNKFLGVGTGSYLEESQNNFRTHNQIKGYTILPNTHPHQYHFELLATLGLPGYLFIITFLLYFLIKSFHFYINQKNYINLSSSLFILVFLIPLLPTGSFFTTYGASMFWLNFSLMNLGNFKNMN
;
A
#
# COMPACT_ATOMS: atom_id res chain seq x y z
N LYS A 1 15.86 19.88 14.57
CA LYS A 1 14.64 20.05 15.38
C LYS A 1 13.40 20.22 14.50
N LYS A 2 13.37 21.17 13.50
CA LYS A 2 12.21 21.39 12.60
C LYS A 2 11.78 20.12 11.86
N LEU A 3 12.72 19.34 11.32
CA LEU A 3 12.41 18.09 10.58
C LEU A 3 11.70 17.07 11.49
N ILE A 4 12.17 16.86 12.72
CA ILE A 4 11.56 15.91 13.66
C ILE A 4 10.13 16.34 14.00
N PHE A 5 9.91 17.65 14.19
CA PHE A 5 8.58 18.19 14.44
C PHE A 5 7.63 17.93 13.27
N ILE A 6 8.06 18.19 12.01
CA ILE A 6 7.25 17.94 10.81
C ILE A 6 6.92 16.45 10.68
N VAL A 7 7.90 15.57 10.88
CA VAL A 7 7.70 14.11 10.84
C VAL A 7 6.69 13.65 11.90
N ALA A 8 6.86 14.10 13.15
CA ALA A 8 5.94 13.77 14.22
C ALA A 8 4.52 14.26 13.95
N LEU A 9 4.39 15.53 13.52
CA LEU A 9 3.09 16.12 13.17
C LEU A 9 2.41 15.34 12.02
N SER A 10 3.14 15.00 10.97
CA SER A 10 2.61 14.22 9.83
C SER A 10 2.08 12.86 10.26
N LEU A 11 2.79 12.16 11.17
CA LEU A 11 2.35 10.87 11.71
C LEU A 11 1.12 11.01 12.60
N ILE A 12 1.08 12.03 13.47
CA ILE A 12 -0.08 12.29 14.34
C ILE A 12 -1.32 12.61 13.50
N VAL A 13 -1.20 13.48 12.51
CA VAL A 13 -2.31 13.85 11.60
C VAL A 13 -2.78 12.63 10.81
N SER A 14 -1.85 11.84 10.25
CA SER A 14 -2.20 10.64 9.49
C SER A 14 -2.91 9.59 10.37
N PHE A 15 -2.50 9.44 11.62
CA PHE A 15 -3.18 8.59 12.60
C PHE A 15 -4.58 9.10 12.93
N ALA A 16 -4.73 10.41 13.19
CA ALA A 16 -6.01 11.03 13.54
C ALA A 16 -7.06 10.96 12.40
N ILE A 17 -6.63 11.02 11.14
CA ILE A 17 -7.51 10.83 9.98
C ILE A 17 -8.11 9.41 9.93
N GLY A 18 -7.44 8.42 10.54
CA GLY A 18 -7.93 7.06 10.65
C GLY A 18 -7.76 6.20 9.39
N GLU A 19 -7.04 6.68 8.38
CA GLU A 19 -6.70 5.94 7.17
C GLU A 19 -5.46 5.04 7.39
N ARG A 20 -5.70 3.85 7.93
CA ARG A 20 -4.66 2.89 8.37
C ARG A 20 -3.60 2.60 7.32
N ALA A 21 -4.00 2.35 6.07
CA ALA A 21 -3.06 2.00 5.02
C ALA A 21 -2.08 3.15 4.74
N ASN A 22 -2.57 4.39 4.70
CA ASN A 22 -1.73 5.57 4.50
C ASN A 22 -0.84 5.86 5.70
N PHE A 23 -1.37 5.66 6.92
CA PHE A 23 -0.59 5.77 8.15
C PHE A 23 0.57 4.75 8.17
N ILE A 24 0.31 3.47 7.87
CA ILE A 24 1.32 2.43 7.83
C ILE A 24 2.40 2.74 6.77
N ARG A 25 2.00 3.16 5.57
CA ARG A 25 2.93 3.57 4.51
C ARG A 25 3.82 4.73 4.94
N LEU A 26 3.21 5.78 5.50
CA LEU A 26 3.94 6.95 5.96
C LEU A 26 4.93 6.57 7.07
N PHE A 27 4.51 5.75 8.03
CA PHE A 27 5.37 5.25 9.09
C PHE A 27 6.58 4.48 8.54
N PHE A 28 6.38 3.53 7.64
CA PHE A 28 7.48 2.79 7.02
C PHE A 28 8.38 3.69 6.17
N ALA A 29 7.79 4.55 5.32
CA ALA A 29 8.57 5.46 4.48
C ALA A 29 9.49 6.38 5.31
N LEU A 30 8.94 6.99 6.37
CA LEU A 30 9.71 7.87 7.26
C LEU A 30 10.77 7.10 8.06
N THR A 31 10.43 5.92 8.57
CA THR A 31 11.38 5.08 9.31
C THR A 31 12.55 4.67 8.41
N PHE A 32 12.29 4.16 7.20
CA PHE A 32 13.33 3.82 6.24
C PHE A 32 14.14 5.04 5.80
N PHE A 33 13.48 6.19 5.57
CA PHE A 33 14.17 7.42 5.25
C PHE A 33 15.18 7.81 6.34
N LEU A 34 14.75 7.82 7.60
CA LEU A 34 15.62 8.17 8.73
C LEU A 34 16.76 7.16 8.95
N LEU A 35 16.48 5.87 8.74
CA LEU A 35 17.50 4.80 8.81
C LEU A 35 18.57 4.96 7.71
N ILE A 36 18.13 5.13 6.45
CA ILE A 36 19.02 5.18 5.29
C ILE A 36 19.86 6.47 5.30
N THR A 37 19.25 7.59 5.65
CA THR A 37 19.94 8.90 5.68
C THR A 37 20.84 9.05 6.88
N ARG A 38 20.65 8.25 7.94
CA ARG A 38 21.38 8.36 9.23
C ARG A 38 21.35 9.77 9.84
N ILE A 39 20.31 10.57 9.50
CA ILE A 39 20.11 11.91 10.09
C ILE A 39 19.96 11.83 11.61
N LEU A 40 19.41 10.73 12.12
CA LEU A 40 19.30 10.45 13.54
C LEU A 40 20.20 9.26 13.92
N LYS A 41 20.80 9.34 15.10
CA LYS A 41 21.51 8.19 15.69
C LYS A 41 20.50 7.05 15.87
N PRO A 42 20.87 5.78 15.61
CA PRO A 42 19.95 4.64 15.73
C PRO A 42 19.25 4.56 17.09
N LYS A 43 19.96 4.85 18.18
CA LYS A 43 19.36 4.88 19.55
C LYS A 43 18.23 5.90 19.67
N ILE A 44 18.38 7.10 19.07
CA ILE A 44 17.36 8.14 19.10
C ILE A 44 16.16 7.69 18.24
N LEU A 45 16.41 7.08 17.08
CA LEU A 45 15.34 6.58 16.23
C LEU A 45 14.52 5.49 16.94
N VAL A 46 15.16 4.52 17.59
CA VAL A 46 14.48 3.48 18.38
C VAL A 46 13.66 4.11 19.51
N SER A 47 14.20 5.11 20.21
CA SER A 47 13.46 5.80 21.27
C SER A 47 12.24 6.54 20.73
N LEU A 48 12.35 7.20 19.56
CA LEU A 48 11.22 7.88 18.93
C LEU A 48 10.14 6.90 18.46
N ILE A 49 10.52 5.75 17.90
CA ILE A 49 9.58 4.69 17.54
C ILE A 49 8.86 4.18 18.79
N PHE A 50 9.59 3.92 19.88
CA PHE A 50 8.99 3.46 21.14
C PHE A 50 8.01 4.48 21.72
N ILE A 51 8.39 5.76 21.78
CA ILE A 51 7.51 6.85 22.24
C ILE A 51 6.25 6.93 21.36
N PHE A 52 6.40 6.77 20.05
CA PHE A 52 5.29 6.82 19.13
C PHE A 52 4.34 5.63 19.28
N VAL A 53 4.85 4.41 19.45
CA VAL A 53 4.05 3.21 19.74
C VAL A 53 3.31 3.38 21.09
N LEU A 54 3.99 3.92 22.10
CA LEU A 54 3.37 4.24 23.40
C LEU A 54 2.25 5.28 23.24
N PHE A 55 2.45 6.32 22.42
CA PHE A 55 1.43 7.31 22.11
C PHE A 55 0.19 6.67 21.47
N ILE A 56 0.37 5.80 20.45
CA ILE A 56 -0.73 5.06 19.82
C ILE A 56 -1.47 4.21 20.84
N TYR A 57 -0.74 3.46 21.68
CA TYR A 57 -1.32 2.64 22.73
C TYR A 57 -2.18 3.47 23.69
N LEU A 58 -1.67 4.61 24.16
CA LEU A 58 -2.39 5.51 25.05
C LEU A 58 -3.60 6.13 24.35
N ALA A 59 -3.47 6.58 23.10
CA ALA A 59 -4.57 7.13 22.33
C ALA A 59 -5.72 6.12 22.17
N ILE A 60 -5.40 4.85 21.91
CA ILE A 60 -6.39 3.76 21.80
C ILE A 60 -7.01 3.47 23.19
N LYS A 61 -6.20 3.45 24.26
CA LYS A 61 -6.67 3.17 25.63
C LYS A 61 -7.61 4.23 26.16
N PHE A 62 -7.38 5.50 25.83
CA PHE A 62 -8.17 6.64 26.28
C PHE A 62 -9.18 7.13 25.23
N ASP A 63 -9.40 6.35 24.18
CA ASP A 63 -10.45 6.63 23.21
C ASP A 63 -11.83 6.56 23.88
N LYS A 64 -12.48 7.73 24.00
CA LYS A 64 -13.81 7.89 24.60
C LYS A 64 -14.90 8.06 23.53
N SER A 65 -14.58 7.81 22.26
CA SER A 65 -15.59 7.82 21.19
C SER A 65 -16.66 6.75 21.46
N ASP A 66 -17.92 7.00 21.10
CA ASP A 66 -19.06 6.13 21.39
C ASP A 66 -18.89 4.67 20.92
N ASN A 67 -18.00 4.42 19.97
CA ASN A 67 -17.72 3.09 19.43
C ASN A 67 -16.26 2.65 19.61
N ASN A 68 -15.46 3.28 20.47
CA ASN A 68 -14.02 3.02 20.57
C ASN A 68 -13.35 2.95 19.16
N ALA A 69 -13.62 3.93 18.32
CA ALA A 69 -13.34 3.89 16.89
C ALA A 69 -11.85 3.64 16.56
N LEU A 70 -10.94 4.22 17.34
CA LEU A 70 -9.49 4.00 17.18
C LEU A 70 -9.11 2.57 17.56
N LYS A 71 -9.62 2.07 18.71
CA LYS A 71 -9.41 0.69 19.13
C LYS A 71 -9.89 -0.30 18.08
N TYR A 72 -11.13 -0.12 17.59
CA TYR A 72 -11.69 -0.97 16.56
C TYR A 72 -10.85 -0.94 15.28
N ARG A 73 -10.47 0.24 14.79
CA ARG A 73 -9.73 0.40 13.53
C ARG A 73 -8.28 -0.11 13.60
N TYR A 74 -7.55 0.21 14.65
CA TYR A 74 -6.11 -0.08 14.72
C TYR A 74 -5.76 -1.36 15.46
N PHE A 75 -6.64 -1.87 16.31
CA PHE A 75 -6.39 -3.06 17.10
C PHE A 75 -7.32 -4.21 16.76
N ASP A 76 -8.64 -4.04 16.93
CA ASP A 76 -9.58 -5.16 16.81
C ASP A 76 -9.66 -5.69 15.37
N GLN A 77 -9.68 -4.81 14.37
CA GLN A 77 -9.68 -5.27 12.97
C GLN A 77 -8.36 -5.95 12.58
N VAL A 78 -7.21 -5.47 13.05
CA VAL A 78 -5.91 -6.10 12.76
C VAL A 78 -5.82 -7.45 13.46
N THR A 79 -6.16 -7.52 14.75
CA THR A 79 -6.13 -8.78 15.51
C THR A 79 -7.14 -9.78 14.98
N ASN A 80 -8.32 -9.34 14.54
CA ASN A 80 -9.31 -10.21 13.91
C ASN A 80 -8.77 -10.79 12.59
N VAL A 81 -8.16 -9.97 11.72
CA VAL A 81 -7.53 -10.47 10.48
C VAL A 81 -6.41 -11.47 10.78
N LEU A 82 -5.56 -11.21 11.78
CA LEU A 82 -4.47 -12.13 12.16
C LEU A 82 -4.96 -13.46 12.79
N LYS A 83 -6.14 -13.47 13.39
CA LYS A 83 -6.77 -14.67 13.98
C LYS A 83 -7.58 -15.49 12.99
N MET A 84 -7.87 -14.94 11.80
CA MET A 84 -8.64 -15.62 10.78
C MET A 84 -7.87 -16.79 10.19
N THR A 85 -8.46 -17.97 10.25
CA THR A 85 -7.85 -19.21 9.77
C THR A 85 -8.33 -19.60 8.37
N SER A 86 -9.41 -18.99 7.89
CA SER A 86 -10.00 -19.28 6.58
C SER A 86 -10.30 -18.05 5.75
N LEU A 87 -10.27 -18.20 4.42
CA LEU A 87 -10.69 -17.17 3.47
C LEU A 87 -12.15 -16.73 3.69
N HIS A 88 -12.99 -17.63 4.19
CA HIS A 88 -14.39 -17.35 4.48
C HIS A 88 -14.54 -16.34 5.64
N GLU A 89 -13.78 -16.54 6.72
CA GLU A 89 -13.76 -15.61 7.86
C GLU A 89 -13.19 -14.24 7.44
N MET A 90 -12.13 -14.22 6.64
CA MET A 90 -11.55 -13.00 6.08
C MET A 90 -12.55 -12.23 5.20
N ASN A 91 -13.35 -12.96 4.43
CA ASN A 91 -14.34 -12.37 3.54
C ASN A 91 -15.45 -11.64 4.29
N ASN A 92 -15.90 -12.18 5.41
CA ASN A 92 -17.01 -11.60 6.18
C ASN A 92 -16.59 -10.41 7.06
N ASN A 93 -15.31 -10.31 7.39
CA ASN A 93 -14.81 -9.35 8.38
C ASN A 93 -13.92 -8.24 7.80
N ASN A 94 -13.58 -8.30 6.51
CA ASN A 94 -12.73 -7.30 5.86
C ASN A 94 -13.39 -6.77 4.58
N ALA A 95 -13.61 -5.46 4.52
CA ALA A 95 -14.26 -4.80 3.38
C ALA A 95 -13.52 -4.99 2.03
N TYR A 96 -12.21 -5.20 2.02
CA TYR A 96 -11.41 -5.35 0.80
C TYR A 96 -11.26 -6.80 0.34
N THR A 97 -11.35 -7.77 1.25
CA THR A 97 -11.17 -9.20 0.91
C THR A 97 -12.12 -9.69 -0.19
N PRO A 98 -13.42 -9.33 -0.20
CA PRO A 98 -14.32 -9.71 -1.30
C PRO A 98 -13.86 -9.20 -2.67
N MET A 99 -13.24 -8.01 -2.71
CA MET A 99 -12.70 -7.42 -3.95
C MET A 99 -11.41 -8.13 -4.39
N TYR A 100 -10.55 -8.49 -3.43
CA TYR A 100 -9.31 -9.25 -3.73
C TYR A 100 -9.63 -10.65 -4.25
N ILE A 101 -10.62 -11.33 -3.66
CA ILE A 101 -11.07 -12.65 -4.13
C ILE A 101 -11.64 -12.55 -5.55
N ASN A 102 -12.46 -11.53 -5.83
CA ASN A 102 -12.99 -11.30 -7.17
C ASN A 102 -11.87 -11.11 -8.21
N ALA A 103 -10.91 -10.23 -7.91
CA ALA A 103 -9.77 -10.01 -8.80
C ALA A 103 -8.90 -11.27 -8.99
N TYR A 104 -8.69 -12.04 -7.93
CA TYR A 104 -7.94 -13.30 -8.01
C TYR A 104 -8.68 -14.37 -8.81
N ASP A 105 -10.00 -14.45 -8.71
CA ASP A 105 -10.81 -15.34 -9.54
C ASP A 105 -10.76 -14.96 -11.03
N LEU A 106 -10.81 -13.66 -11.34
CA LEU A 106 -10.60 -13.16 -12.71
C LEU A 106 -9.22 -13.53 -13.25
N PHE A 107 -8.17 -13.35 -12.43
CA PHE A 107 -6.83 -13.80 -12.79
C PHE A 107 -6.78 -15.31 -13.06
N LYS A 108 -7.38 -16.14 -12.20
CA LYS A 108 -7.40 -17.61 -12.40
C LYS A 108 -8.05 -18.03 -13.72
N LYS A 109 -9.08 -17.30 -14.16
CA LYS A 109 -9.75 -17.55 -15.43
C LYS A 109 -8.92 -17.08 -16.65
N ASN A 110 -8.11 -16.02 -16.48
CA ASN A 110 -7.38 -15.32 -17.54
C ASN A 110 -5.90 -15.14 -17.22
N LYS A 111 -5.19 -16.23 -16.88
CA LYS A 111 -3.83 -16.21 -16.34
C LYS A 111 -2.77 -15.53 -17.20
N PHE A 112 -2.89 -15.61 -18.54
CA PHE A 112 -1.88 -15.11 -19.45
C PHE A 112 -2.09 -13.64 -19.83
N LEU A 113 -3.27 -13.29 -20.30
CA LEU A 113 -3.53 -11.95 -20.84
C LEU A 113 -4.30 -11.04 -19.87
N GLY A 114 -4.83 -11.62 -18.77
CA GLY A 114 -5.77 -10.91 -17.91
C GLY A 114 -7.08 -10.59 -18.63
N VAL A 115 -7.92 -9.78 -17.98
CA VAL A 115 -9.20 -9.33 -18.57
C VAL A 115 -9.07 -8.02 -19.34
N GLY A 116 -7.90 -7.38 -19.30
CA GLY A 116 -7.70 -6.04 -19.85
C GLY A 116 -8.07 -4.93 -18.86
N THR A 117 -7.38 -3.78 -18.96
CA THR A 117 -7.60 -2.64 -18.05
C THR A 117 -8.97 -2.00 -18.23
N GLY A 118 -9.48 -1.93 -19.45
CA GLY A 118 -10.80 -1.35 -19.77
C GLY A 118 -11.98 -2.24 -19.42
N SER A 119 -11.80 -3.57 -19.35
CA SER A 119 -12.88 -4.55 -19.15
C SER A 119 -13.02 -4.98 -17.68
N TYR A 120 -12.13 -4.54 -16.78
CA TYR A 120 -12.11 -5.04 -15.40
C TYR A 120 -13.46 -4.88 -14.68
N LEU A 121 -14.11 -3.72 -14.79
CA LEU A 121 -15.41 -3.48 -14.13
C LEU A 121 -16.48 -4.44 -14.63
N GLU A 122 -16.61 -4.59 -15.94
CA GLU A 122 -17.61 -5.48 -16.56
C GLU A 122 -17.38 -6.94 -16.16
N GLU A 123 -16.15 -7.41 -16.28
CA GLU A 123 -15.78 -8.78 -15.90
C GLU A 123 -15.93 -9.02 -14.38
N SER A 124 -15.65 -8.02 -13.56
CA SER A 124 -15.86 -8.06 -12.12
C SER A 124 -17.35 -8.21 -11.77
N GLN A 125 -18.24 -7.52 -12.50
CA GLN A 125 -19.69 -7.64 -12.34
C GLN A 125 -20.22 -9.00 -12.83
N ASN A 126 -19.73 -9.48 -13.98
CA ASN A 126 -20.09 -10.77 -14.54
C ASN A 126 -19.65 -11.91 -13.59
N ASN A 127 -18.44 -11.82 -13.06
CA ASN A 127 -17.94 -12.78 -12.08
C ASN A 127 -18.79 -12.79 -10.79
N PHE A 128 -19.19 -11.62 -10.31
CA PHE A 128 -20.09 -11.50 -9.15
C PHE A 128 -21.44 -12.21 -9.37
N ARG A 129 -22.07 -12.00 -10.53
CA ARG A 129 -23.37 -12.62 -10.85
C ARG A 129 -23.30 -14.15 -10.91
N THR A 130 -22.21 -14.69 -11.42
CA THR A 130 -22.00 -16.15 -11.54
C THR A 130 -21.50 -16.80 -10.25
N HIS A 131 -20.65 -16.10 -9.48
CA HIS A 131 -19.98 -16.63 -8.30
C HIS A 131 -20.93 -16.81 -7.12
N ASN A 132 -21.79 -15.82 -6.84
CA ASN A 132 -22.72 -15.85 -5.71
C ASN A 132 -23.73 -17.00 -5.80
N GLN A 133 -23.90 -17.59 -6.99
CA GLN A 133 -24.76 -18.75 -7.19
C GLN A 133 -24.10 -20.10 -6.83
N ILE A 134 -22.75 -20.13 -6.67
CA ILE A 134 -22.02 -21.42 -6.69
C ILE A 134 -21.17 -21.67 -5.42
N LYS A 135 -20.60 -20.65 -4.73
CA LYS A 135 -19.49 -20.87 -3.80
C LYS A 135 -19.64 -20.40 -2.36
N GLY A 136 -20.79 -19.91 -1.93
CA GLY A 136 -21.07 -19.63 -0.52
C GLY A 136 -20.24 -18.54 0.18
N TYR A 137 -19.38 -17.81 -0.51
CA TYR A 137 -18.75 -16.58 -0.01
C TYR A 137 -19.01 -15.41 -0.96
N THR A 138 -19.17 -14.23 -0.40
CA THR A 138 -19.48 -13.01 -1.13
C THR A 138 -18.23 -12.46 -1.79
N ILE A 139 -18.33 -12.13 -3.08
CA ILE A 139 -17.39 -11.24 -3.77
C ILE A 139 -18.08 -9.92 -4.05
N LEU A 140 -17.32 -8.83 -4.19
CA LEU A 140 -17.86 -7.51 -4.53
C LEU A 140 -17.29 -7.02 -5.85
N PRO A 141 -18.17 -6.61 -6.80
CA PRO A 141 -17.71 -5.97 -8.01
C PRO A 141 -17.33 -4.52 -7.73
N ASN A 142 -16.30 -4.04 -8.38
CA ASN A 142 -15.88 -2.65 -8.32
C ASN A 142 -15.01 -2.26 -9.52
N THR A 143 -14.69 -0.98 -9.63
CA THR A 143 -13.88 -0.43 -10.73
C THR A 143 -12.43 -0.89 -10.68
N HIS A 144 -11.92 -1.25 -9.52
CA HIS A 144 -10.57 -1.77 -9.28
C HIS A 144 -10.52 -2.47 -7.92
N PRO A 145 -9.62 -3.42 -7.68
CA PRO A 145 -9.61 -4.25 -6.47
C PRO A 145 -9.01 -3.55 -5.24
N HIS A 146 -8.70 -2.26 -5.29
CA HIS A 146 -8.04 -1.51 -4.23
C HIS A 146 -6.70 -2.10 -3.75
N GLN A 147 -5.98 -2.79 -4.65
CA GLN A 147 -4.64 -3.29 -4.38
C GLN A 147 -3.91 -3.56 -5.70
N TYR A 148 -2.72 -2.97 -5.87
CA TYR A 148 -1.98 -2.97 -7.15
C TYR A 148 -1.65 -4.38 -7.67
N HIS A 149 -1.22 -5.30 -6.81
CA HIS A 149 -0.86 -6.65 -7.27
C HIS A 149 -2.07 -7.41 -7.81
N PHE A 150 -3.22 -7.33 -7.12
CA PHE A 150 -4.46 -7.96 -7.61
C PHE A 150 -4.97 -7.30 -8.89
N GLU A 151 -4.86 -5.96 -8.99
CA GLU A 151 -5.26 -5.25 -10.20
C GLU A 151 -4.40 -5.64 -11.40
N LEU A 152 -3.07 -5.63 -11.25
CA LEU A 152 -2.15 -6.00 -12.31
C LEU A 152 -2.30 -7.47 -12.74
N LEU A 153 -2.47 -8.40 -11.78
CA LEU A 153 -2.71 -9.81 -12.08
C LEU A 153 -4.01 -10.01 -12.83
N ALA A 154 -5.11 -9.39 -12.38
CA ALA A 154 -6.41 -9.56 -13.00
C ALA A 154 -6.46 -8.92 -14.41
N THR A 155 -5.87 -7.73 -14.57
CA THR A 155 -5.96 -6.96 -15.81
C THR A 155 -4.94 -7.34 -16.87
N LEU A 156 -3.72 -7.70 -16.49
CA LEU A 156 -2.59 -7.96 -17.39
C LEU A 156 -2.14 -9.43 -17.42
N GLY A 157 -2.71 -10.26 -16.55
CA GLY A 157 -2.24 -11.64 -16.37
C GLY A 157 -0.85 -11.73 -15.76
N LEU A 158 -0.32 -12.96 -15.67
CA LEU A 158 0.98 -13.21 -15.03
C LEU A 158 2.16 -12.58 -15.80
N PRO A 159 2.26 -12.68 -17.14
CA PRO A 159 3.37 -12.06 -17.88
C PRO A 159 3.39 -10.54 -17.72
N GLY A 160 2.24 -9.86 -17.85
CA GLY A 160 2.14 -8.42 -17.68
C GLY A 160 2.46 -7.96 -16.25
N TYR A 161 1.97 -8.70 -15.27
CA TYR A 161 2.31 -8.48 -13.87
C TYR A 161 3.83 -8.58 -13.63
N LEU A 162 4.45 -9.67 -14.07
CA LEU A 162 5.90 -9.88 -13.90
C LEU A 162 6.71 -8.79 -14.61
N PHE A 163 6.29 -8.39 -15.81
CA PHE A 163 6.95 -7.30 -16.53
C PHE A 163 6.90 -5.99 -15.73
N ILE A 164 5.72 -5.57 -15.26
CA ILE A 164 5.57 -4.32 -14.51
C ILE A 164 6.35 -4.36 -13.20
N ILE A 165 6.26 -5.46 -12.44
CA ILE A 165 6.97 -5.56 -11.15
C ILE A 165 8.47 -5.58 -11.36
N THR A 166 8.99 -6.33 -12.34
CA THR A 166 10.44 -6.36 -12.65
C THR A 166 10.93 -4.99 -13.11
N PHE A 167 10.15 -4.31 -13.96
CA PHE A 167 10.41 -2.95 -14.39
C PHE A 167 10.53 -1.99 -13.20
N LEU A 168 9.54 -1.99 -12.30
CA LEU A 168 9.56 -1.13 -11.12
C LEU A 168 10.71 -1.45 -10.17
N LEU A 169 10.99 -2.73 -9.92
CA LEU A 169 12.12 -3.16 -9.09
C LEU A 169 13.46 -2.77 -9.69
N TYR A 170 13.65 -2.89 -11.00
CA TYR A 170 14.86 -2.44 -11.69
C TYR A 170 15.11 -0.96 -11.44
N PHE A 171 14.11 -0.11 -11.64
CA PHE A 171 14.26 1.33 -11.42
C PHE A 171 14.41 1.70 -9.95
N LEU A 172 13.78 0.99 -9.03
CA LEU A 172 13.99 1.17 -7.61
C LEU A 172 15.44 0.87 -7.21
N ILE A 173 15.99 -0.27 -7.63
CA ILE A 173 17.38 -0.64 -7.35
C ILE A 173 18.34 0.41 -7.92
N LYS A 174 18.14 0.83 -9.18
CA LYS A 174 18.92 1.87 -9.82
C LYS A 174 18.86 3.20 -9.05
N SER A 175 17.68 3.58 -8.60
CA SER A 175 17.46 4.80 -7.84
C SER A 175 18.10 4.77 -6.46
N PHE A 176 18.03 3.65 -5.72
CA PHE A 176 18.76 3.49 -4.47
C PHE A 176 20.28 3.55 -4.68
N HIS A 177 20.80 2.91 -5.72
CA HIS A 177 22.22 3.00 -6.06
C HIS A 177 22.63 4.44 -6.38
N PHE A 178 21.83 5.18 -7.15
CA PHE A 178 22.05 6.59 -7.42
C PHE A 178 22.07 7.43 -6.13
N TYR A 179 21.14 7.18 -5.21
CA TYR A 179 21.13 7.87 -3.91
C TYR A 179 22.40 7.59 -3.10
N ILE A 180 22.90 6.36 -3.09
CA ILE A 180 24.14 6.03 -2.37
C ILE A 180 25.31 6.89 -2.85
N ASN A 181 25.40 7.14 -4.16
CA ASN A 181 26.49 7.88 -4.78
C ASN A 181 26.31 9.41 -4.70
N GLN A 182 25.09 9.91 -4.90
CA GLN A 182 24.83 11.34 -5.07
C GLN A 182 24.14 11.99 -3.87
N LYS A 183 23.64 11.21 -2.91
CA LYS A 183 22.90 11.67 -1.72
C LYS A 183 21.70 12.56 -2.04
N ASN A 184 21.02 12.31 -3.17
CA ASN A 184 19.85 13.07 -3.57
C ASN A 184 18.60 12.62 -2.78
N TYR A 185 18.13 13.45 -1.86
CA TYR A 185 17.01 13.14 -0.99
C TYR A 185 15.65 13.07 -1.72
N ILE A 186 15.47 13.82 -2.82
CA ILE A 186 14.24 13.74 -3.62
C ILE A 186 14.14 12.35 -4.24
N ASN A 187 15.24 11.89 -4.83
CA ASN A 187 15.32 10.55 -5.39
C ASN A 187 15.02 9.46 -4.32
N LEU A 188 15.62 9.55 -3.14
CA LEU A 188 15.36 8.61 -2.05
C LEU A 188 13.90 8.65 -1.59
N SER A 189 13.35 9.85 -1.34
CA SER A 189 11.98 10.00 -0.85
C SER A 189 10.97 9.42 -1.84
N SER A 190 11.16 9.70 -3.14
CA SER A 190 10.30 9.19 -4.20
C SER A 190 10.43 7.68 -4.37
N SER A 191 11.64 7.12 -4.21
CA SER A 191 11.87 5.66 -4.21
C SER A 191 11.15 4.98 -3.04
N LEU A 192 11.22 5.57 -1.85
CA LEU A 192 10.52 5.05 -0.68
C LEU A 192 9.00 5.14 -0.84
N PHE A 193 8.49 6.23 -1.47
CA PHE A 193 7.08 6.32 -1.81
C PHE A 193 6.64 5.14 -2.69
N ILE A 194 7.34 4.88 -3.80
CA ILE A 194 7.05 3.75 -4.68
C ILE A 194 7.12 2.42 -3.91
N LEU A 195 8.18 2.22 -3.13
CA LEU A 195 8.39 0.99 -2.36
C LEU A 195 7.22 0.68 -1.41
N VAL A 196 6.74 1.68 -0.64
CA VAL A 196 5.65 1.46 0.33
C VAL A 196 4.29 1.27 -0.33
N PHE A 197 4.09 1.76 -1.56
CA PHE A 197 2.89 1.48 -2.34
C PHE A 197 2.87 0.07 -2.94
N LEU A 198 4.04 -0.56 -3.10
CA LEU A 198 4.16 -1.95 -3.53
C LEU A 198 4.04 -2.96 -2.37
N ILE A 199 3.82 -2.53 -1.13
CA ILE A 199 3.59 -3.46 -0.02
C ILE A 199 2.30 -4.26 -0.29
N PRO A 200 2.37 -5.61 -0.32
CA PRO A 200 1.21 -6.46 -0.56
C PRO A 200 0.13 -6.27 0.52
N LEU A 201 -1.12 -6.51 0.15
CA LEU A 201 -2.30 -6.53 1.02
C LEU A 201 -2.69 -5.18 1.67
N LEU A 202 -1.89 -4.14 1.55
CA LEU A 202 -2.32 -2.80 1.95
C LEU A 202 -3.21 -2.19 0.84
N PRO A 203 -4.44 -1.72 1.18
CA PRO A 203 -5.32 -1.12 0.21
C PRO A 203 -4.67 0.07 -0.51
N THR A 204 -4.80 0.12 -1.83
CA THR A 204 -4.33 1.23 -2.68
C THR A 204 -5.49 1.80 -3.49
N GLY A 205 -5.29 2.91 -4.20
CA GLY A 205 -6.14 3.27 -5.32
C GLY A 205 -5.92 2.33 -6.51
N SER A 206 -6.45 2.68 -7.68
CA SER A 206 -6.10 1.99 -8.93
C SER A 206 -4.68 2.36 -9.37
N PHE A 207 -4.00 1.40 -9.97
CA PHE A 207 -2.70 1.60 -10.61
C PHE A 207 -2.79 2.45 -11.89
N PHE A 208 -3.96 2.44 -12.55
CA PHE A 208 -4.14 3.05 -13.87
C PHE A 208 -4.93 4.36 -13.85
N THR A 209 -5.95 4.51 -13.02
CA THR A 209 -7.02 5.50 -13.26
C THR A 209 -7.35 6.45 -12.11
N THR A 210 -6.71 6.36 -10.95
CA THR A 210 -7.05 7.19 -9.79
C THR A 210 -6.03 8.30 -9.54
N TYR A 211 -6.39 9.24 -8.66
CA TYR A 211 -5.45 10.19 -8.09
C TYR A 211 -4.19 9.50 -7.53
N GLY A 212 -4.37 8.31 -6.92
CA GLY A 212 -3.25 7.49 -6.45
C GLY A 212 -2.29 7.10 -7.58
N ALA A 213 -2.80 6.77 -8.78
CA ALA A 213 -1.97 6.51 -9.95
C ALA A 213 -1.15 7.74 -10.35
N SER A 214 -1.75 8.92 -10.38
CA SER A 214 -1.03 10.17 -10.71
C SER A 214 0.11 10.43 -9.73
N MET A 215 -0.12 10.27 -8.44
CA MET A 215 0.91 10.41 -7.41
C MET A 215 2.00 9.34 -7.51
N PHE A 216 1.62 8.10 -7.85
CA PHE A 216 2.58 7.01 -8.07
C PHE A 216 3.51 7.33 -9.23
N TRP A 217 2.97 7.68 -10.39
CA TRP A 217 3.77 7.97 -11.59
C TRP A 217 4.59 9.25 -11.48
N LEU A 218 4.07 10.28 -10.78
CA LEU A 218 4.86 11.46 -10.44
C LEU A 218 6.10 11.09 -9.62
N ASN A 219 5.93 10.29 -8.55
CA ASN A 219 7.06 9.85 -7.74
C ASN A 219 7.99 8.90 -8.53
N PHE A 220 7.46 8.05 -9.41
CA PHE A 220 8.28 7.25 -10.32
C PHE A 220 9.15 8.14 -11.21
N SER A 221 8.63 9.24 -11.75
CA SER A 221 9.39 10.20 -12.55
C SER A 221 10.44 10.91 -11.70
N LEU A 222 10.09 11.39 -10.51
CA LEU A 222 11.01 12.08 -9.59
C LEU A 222 12.17 11.18 -9.15
N MET A 223 11.92 9.91 -8.88
CA MET A 223 12.99 8.99 -8.49
C MET A 223 14.00 8.73 -9.62
N ASN A 224 13.66 9.04 -10.88
CA ASN A 224 14.53 8.84 -12.04
C ASN A 224 15.17 10.12 -12.56
N LEU A 225 14.80 11.31 -12.10
CA LEU A 225 15.31 12.60 -12.60
C LEU A 225 16.84 12.69 -12.59
N GLY A 226 17.48 12.18 -11.54
CA GLY A 226 18.94 12.19 -11.43
C GLY A 226 19.64 11.24 -12.39
N ASN A 227 18.98 10.14 -12.76
CA ASN A 227 19.56 9.13 -13.65
C ASN A 227 19.71 9.64 -15.08
N PHE A 228 18.84 10.56 -15.53
CA PHE A 228 18.88 11.11 -16.89
C PHE A 228 19.95 12.20 -17.08
N LYS A 229 20.33 12.93 -16.02
CA LYS A 229 21.41 13.95 -16.11
C LYS A 229 22.80 13.37 -16.34
N ASN A 230 23.03 12.12 -16.04
CA ASN A 230 24.32 11.45 -16.22
C ASN A 230 24.38 10.63 -17.52
N MET A 231 23.37 10.72 -18.38
CA MET A 231 23.36 10.04 -19.69
C MET A 231 23.74 10.97 -20.86
N ASN A 232 23.97 12.24 -20.58
CA ASN A 232 24.54 13.26 -21.48
C ASN A 232 25.97 13.62 -21.04
#